data_18e88890f1f57cdaa7bf5de95dd0da7e
#
_entry.id   18e88890f1f57cdaa7bf5de95dd0da7e
#
_cell.length_a   1.000
_cell.length_b   1.000
_cell.length_c   1.000
_cell.angle_alpha   90.00
_cell.angle_beta   90.00
_cell.angle_gamma   90.00
#
_symmetry.space_group_name_H-M   'P 1'
#
loop_
_entity.id
_entity.type
_entity.pdbx_description
1 polymer ?
#
loop_
_entity_poly.entity_id
_entity_poly.type
_entity_poly.pdbx_seq_one_letter_code
_entity_poly.pdbx_strand_id
1 'polypeptide(L)'
;MNFKSRESATKLRGAYYTPLPVARWLVRWALARGARRVLEPGCGDGAFLEALAGTGASVTAIELDPDEARKARKKRAGVVTGDFFAWLEANEEERFDAVLGNPPYIRYQYLEPGPREAAARLCERAGVPISKLTNAWVPFALLSLERLTVGGRLALVVPAEIMHVHHALGLRRYLERNARTLTLVHLRAMVFEGALQGVVLLLVEKAGPGEAPCAPSIVEVDSPADLPEALEGEHRPLRRSGRWMWSLLADDEASILTRASELVPSFSDLASVDIGIVTGCNEFFVTDRETAARYGLERFTLPMLGRSEHVQGVRYTPEDHRENTRSGRRVLFLSLEAKTRLTRGLEEYLAKGEAQGLPGRYKCRIREPWWAVPYVWRAPVSLLKRCHSHPRLVLNEANVYSTDTAYRIRPRIEPRDLVGSFLSSLTLLSAELEGRHYGGGVLELVPSEIERLLVAERETSAAELDRLDRAVRKGELPLDRQDARLLEGRLARDEVLALRGAWQRLRDRRLRVPRP
;
A
#
# COMPACT_ATOMS: atom_id res chain seq x y z
N MET A 1 7.20 15.94 -6.60
CA MET A 1 7.28 16.28 -5.16
C MET A 1 8.13 15.24 -4.45
N ASN A 2 9.10 15.69 -3.68
CA ASN A 2 10.07 14.81 -3.02
C ASN A 2 9.49 14.39 -1.65
N PHE A 3 8.81 13.24 -1.59
CA PHE A 3 8.11 12.76 -0.39
C PHE A 3 9.06 12.33 0.76
N LYS A 4 10.37 12.21 0.50
CA LYS A 4 11.34 11.73 1.50
C LYS A 4 12.03 12.82 2.33
N SER A 5 11.96 14.09 1.94
CA SER A 5 12.68 15.17 2.62
C SER A 5 11.91 15.85 3.77
N ARG A 6 10.69 15.41 4.06
CA ARG A 6 9.82 15.96 5.13
C ARG A 6 9.38 14.93 6.18
N GLU A 7 9.98 13.75 6.22
CA GLU A 7 9.67 12.78 7.26
C GLU A 7 10.40 13.16 8.55
N SER A 8 9.67 13.68 9.53
CA SER A 8 10.16 13.84 10.90
C SER A 8 10.48 12.47 11.51
N ALA A 9 11.37 12.41 12.50
CA ALA A 9 11.70 11.17 13.22
C ALA A 9 10.43 10.45 13.74
N THR A 10 9.39 11.20 14.08
CA THR A 10 8.06 10.71 14.49
C THR A 10 7.33 9.94 13.37
N LYS A 11 7.39 10.44 12.13
CA LYS A 11 6.79 9.75 10.96
C LYS A 11 7.53 8.47 10.58
N LEU A 12 8.84 8.43 10.77
CA LEU A 12 9.65 7.22 10.56
C LEU A 12 9.30 6.09 11.53
N ARG A 13 8.76 6.42 12.70
CA ARG A 13 8.25 5.47 13.71
C ARG A 13 6.81 5.05 13.46
N GLY A 14 6.13 5.59 12.44
CA GLY A 14 4.72 5.26 12.11
C GLY A 14 3.71 5.82 13.11
N ALA A 15 4.08 6.79 13.93
CA ALA A 15 3.20 7.40 14.91
C ALA A 15 2.32 8.47 14.25
N TYR A 16 1.01 8.25 14.29
CA TYR A 16 -0.03 9.21 13.91
C TYR A 16 -0.93 9.45 15.11
N TYR A 17 -1.06 10.70 15.54
CA TYR A 17 -1.88 11.05 16.70
C TYR A 17 -3.36 11.05 16.32
N THR A 18 -4.17 10.31 17.08
CA THR A 18 -5.61 10.22 16.83
C THR A 18 -6.30 11.49 17.27
N PRO A 19 -7.08 12.17 16.41
CA PRO A 19 -7.87 13.34 16.83
C PRO A 19 -8.81 12.99 17.99
N LEU A 20 -8.88 13.87 18.97
CA LEU A 20 -9.63 13.64 20.20
C LEU A 20 -11.13 13.30 19.97
N PRO A 21 -11.85 13.91 19.01
CA PRO A 21 -13.23 13.50 18.71
C PRO A 21 -13.35 12.02 18.29
N VAL A 22 -12.42 11.52 17.47
CA VAL A 22 -12.38 10.12 17.05
C VAL A 22 -12.07 9.21 18.25
N ALA A 23 -11.06 9.57 19.05
CA ALA A 23 -10.71 8.81 20.25
C ALA A 23 -11.88 8.73 21.22
N ARG A 24 -12.59 9.85 21.47
CA ARG A 24 -13.78 9.89 22.34
C ARG A 24 -14.92 9.02 21.81
N TRP A 25 -15.14 9.01 20.51
CA TRP A 25 -16.17 8.16 19.90
C TRP A 25 -15.84 6.67 20.07
N LEU A 26 -14.60 6.27 19.79
CA LEU A 26 -14.13 4.88 19.98
C LEU A 26 -14.21 4.44 21.43
N VAL A 27 -13.83 5.30 22.38
CA VAL A 27 -13.96 5.05 23.82
C VAL A 27 -15.42 4.83 24.21
N ARG A 28 -16.34 5.70 23.78
CA ARG A 28 -17.78 5.53 24.06
C ARG A 28 -18.30 4.20 23.54
N TRP A 29 -17.95 3.84 22.30
CA TRP A 29 -18.37 2.57 21.72
C TRP A 29 -17.81 1.38 22.51
N ALA A 30 -16.52 1.38 22.82
CA ALA A 30 -15.87 0.28 23.51
C ALA A 30 -16.38 0.08 24.94
N LEU A 31 -16.72 1.17 25.65
CA LEU A 31 -17.19 1.11 27.04
C LEU A 31 -18.72 0.97 27.18
N ALA A 32 -19.49 1.04 26.11
CA ALA A 32 -20.95 1.09 26.13
C ALA A 32 -21.63 -0.12 26.83
N ARG A 33 -20.90 -1.24 27.01
CA ARG A 33 -21.36 -2.44 27.74
C ARG A 33 -20.77 -2.56 29.16
N GLY A 34 -20.27 -1.47 29.73
CA GLY A 34 -19.77 -1.46 31.10
C GLY A 34 -18.36 -2.01 31.26
N ALA A 35 -17.53 -1.94 30.21
CA ALA A 35 -16.13 -2.35 30.28
C ALA A 35 -15.38 -1.57 31.36
N ARG A 36 -14.61 -2.30 32.19
CA ARG A 36 -13.86 -1.73 33.33
C ARG A 36 -12.35 -1.87 33.18
N ARG A 37 -11.88 -2.90 32.50
CA ARG A 37 -10.44 -3.15 32.27
C ARG A 37 -10.12 -2.86 30.80
N VAL A 38 -9.28 -1.87 30.57
CA VAL A 38 -8.94 -1.37 29.23
C VAL A 38 -7.45 -1.53 28.98
N LEU A 39 -7.07 -2.04 27.80
CA LEU A 39 -5.70 -2.06 27.30
C LEU A 39 -5.55 -1.06 26.15
N GLU A 40 -4.48 -0.29 26.17
CA GLU A 40 -4.04 0.57 25.06
C GLU A 40 -2.62 0.19 24.63
N PRO A 41 -2.46 -0.63 23.59
CA PRO A 41 -1.15 -1.02 23.07
C PRO A 41 -0.56 0.07 22.17
N GLY A 42 0.48 0.76 22.60
CA GLY A 42 1.09 1.87 21.85
C GLY A 42 0.32 3.17 22.01
N CYS A 43 0.32 3.72 23.24
CA CYS A 43 -0.53 4.87 23.57
C CYS A 43 -0.02 6.22 23.06
N GLY A 44 1.21 6.30 22.53
CA GLY A 44 1.79 7.54 22.05
C GLY A 44 1.78 8.63 23.13
N ASP A 45 1.33 9.83 22.75
CA ASP A 45 1.16 10.97 23.66
C ASP A 45 -0.09 10.88 24.56
N GLY A 46 -0.91 9.81 24.42
CA GLY A 46 -2.04 9.53 25.28
C GLY A 46 -3.38 10.16 24.83
N ALA A 47 -3.67 10.24 23.55
CA ALA A 47 -4.96 10.74 23.05
C ALA A 47 -6.15 9.92 23.56
N PHE A 48 -6.04 8.60 23.57
CA PHE A 48 -7.07 7.72 24.14
C PHE A 48 -7.12 7.80 25.67
N LEU A 49 -5.97 7.98 26.35
CA LEU A 49 -5.94 8.18 27.81
C LEU A 49 -6.71 9.43 28.21
N GLU A 50 -6.58 10.52 27.43
CA GLU A 50 -7.37 11.73 27.60
C GLU A 50 -8.85 11.48 27.39
N ALA A 51 -9.22 10.72 26.34
CA ALA A 51 -10.61 10.35 26.07
C ALA A 51 -11.22 9.43 27.15
N LEU A 52 -10.40 8.64 27.83
CA LEU A 52 -10.78 7.77 28.95
C LEU A 52 -10.89 8.50 30.31
N ALA A 53 -10.53 9.78 30.38
CA ALA A 53 -10.63 10.56 31.63
C ALA A 53 -12.09 10.60 32.12
N GLY A 54 -12.27 10.39 33.40
CA GLY A 54 -13.61 10.42 34.05
C GLY A 54 -14.49 9.16 33.80
N THR A 55 -14.07 8.17 33.04
CA THR A 55 -14.86 6.96 32.76
C THR A 55 -14.89 5.93 33.90
N GLY A 56 -14.03 6.05 34.90
CA GLY A 56 -13.86 5.06 35.96
C GLY A 56 -13.22 3.74 35.56
N ALA A 57 -12.84 3.55 34.29
CA ALA A 57 -12.17 2.33 33.81
C ALA A 57 -10.71 2.26 34.33
N SER A 58 -10.25 1.06 34.69
CA SER A 58 -8.83 0.77 34.92
C SER A 58 -8.12 0.60 33.58
N VAL A 59 -7.01 1.31 33.37
CA VAL A 59 -6.30 1.34 32.08
C VAL A 59 -4.88 0.84 32.25
N THR A 60 -4.50 -0.13 31.44
CA THR A 60 -3.11 -0.53 31.19
C THR A 60 -2.72 0.04 29.83
N ALA A 61 -1.78 0.98 29.81
CA ALA A 61 -1.28 1.58 28.57
C ALA A 61 0.21 1.27 28.39
N ILE A 62 0.64 0.99 27.17
CA ILE A 62 2.00 0.61 26.87
C ILE A 62 2.54 1.58 25.81
N GLU A 63 3.75 2.08 26.00
CA GLU A 63 4.42 2.94 25.03
C GLU A 63 5.92 2.65 25.00
N LEU A 64 6.44 2.43 23.79
CA LEU A 64 7.84 2.09 23.56
C LEU A 64 8.76 3.30 23.76
N ASP A 65 8.32 4.48 23.29
CA ASP A 65 9.11 5.71 23.36
C ASP A 65 9.01 6.33 24.76
N PRO A 66 10.14 6.48 25.52
CA PRO A 66 10.10 7.05 26.87
C PRO A 66 9.60 8.49 26.93
N ASP A 67 9.81 9.29 25.88
CA ASP A 67 9.37 10.68 25.84
C ASP A 67 7.87 10.79 25.62
N GLU A 68 7.31 9.96 24.73
CA GLU A 68 5.86 9.85 24.53
C GLU A 68 5.19 9.27 25.78
N ALA A 69 5.76 8.21 26.37
CA ALA A 69 5.26 7.65 27.63
C ALA A 69 5.23 8.70 28.77
N ARG A 70 6.19 9.61 28.81
CA ARG A 70 6.21 10.71 29.78
C ARG A 70 5.08 11.71 29.54
N LYS A 71 4.75 12.01 28.29
CA LYS A 71 3.60 12.84 27.92
C LYS A 71 2.29 12.17 28.31
N ALA A 72 2.15 10.88 27.98
CA ALA A 72 0.99 10.08 28.30
C ALA A 72 0.72 9.99 29.81
N ARG A 73 1.76 9.84 30.64
CA ARG A 73 1.64 9.82 32.12
C ARG A 73 1.10 11.12 32.71
N LYS A 74 1.28 12.26 32.04
CA LYS A 74 0.67 13.53 32.47
C LYS A 74 -0.85 13.55 32.29
N LYS A 75 -1.37 12.75 31.33
CA LYS A 75 -2.80 12.62 31.07
C LYS A 75 -3.45 11.54 31.96
N ARG A 76 -2.73 10.45 32.24
CA ARG A 76 -3.20 9.37 33.12
C ARG A 76 -2.03 8.54 33.68
N ALA A 77 -2.13 8.14 34.95
CA ALA A 77 -1.20 7.18 35.57
C ALA A 77 -1.41 5.77 34.98
N GLY A 78 -0.42 4.88 35.17
CA GLY A 78 -0.51 3.50 34.74
C GLY A 78 0.08 3.21 33.35
N VAL A 79 0.87 4.16 32.79
CA VAL A 79 1.59 3.93 31.52
C VAL A 79 2.89 3.15 31.78
N VAL A 80 2.99 1.99 31.16
CA VAL A 80 4.19 1.13 31.11
C VAL A 80 5.07 1.59 29.96
N THR A 81 6.34 1.91 30.24
CA THR A 81 7.33 2.15 29.17
C THR A 81 7.94 0.83 28.77
N GLY A 82 7.74 0.42 27.51
CA GLY A 82 8.27 -0.83 27.00
C GLY A 82 7.61 -1.28 25.71
N ASP A 83 8.08 -2.41 25.21
CA ASP A 83 7.52 -3.03 24.00
C ASP A 83 6.26 -3.82 24.31
N PHE A 84 5.24 -3.68 23.45
CA PHE A 84 3.94 -4.35 23.61
C PHE A 84 4.06 -5.87 23.54
N PHE A 85 4.84 -6.43 22.63
CA PHE A 85 4.93 -7.87 22.43
C PHE A 85 5.69 -8.52 23.59
N ALA A 86 6.76 -7.87 24.09
CA ALA A 86 7.46 -8.31 25.28
C ALA A 86 6.55 -8.24 26.52
N TRP A 87 5.74 -7.20 26.64
CA TRP A 87 4.76 -7.07 27.70
C TRP A 87 3.72 -8.20 27.65
N LEU A 88 3.26 -8.58 26.45
CA LEU A 88 2.30 -9.68 26.26
C LEU A 88 2.88 -11.03 26.70
N GLU A 89 4.16 -11.31 26.44
CA GLU A 89 4.84 -12.53 26.89
C GLU A 89 4.99 -12.58 28.41
N ALA A 90 5.26 -11.43 29.04
CA ALA A 90 5.40 -11.32 30.50
C ALA A 90 4.05 -11.33 31.24
N ASN A 91 2.92 -11.11 30.55
CA ASN A 91 1.59 -10.98 31.14
C ASN A 91 0.56 -11.86 30.39
N GLU A 92 0.86 -13.14 30.23
CA GLU A 92 0.07 -14.07 29.40
C GLU A 92 -1.39 -14.23 29.89
N GLU A 93 -1.62 -14.17 31.20
CA GLU A 93 -2.94 -14.37 31.81
C GLU A 93 -3.82 -13.12 31.82
N GLU A 94 -3.26 -11.95 31.53
CA GLU A 94 -4.01 -10.69 31.56
C GLU A 94 -5.08 -10.66 30.46
N ARG A 95 -6.33 -10.30 30.88
CA ARG A 95 -7.49 -10.15 29.98
C ARG A 95 -8.17 -8.82 30.24
N PHE A 96 -8.80 -8.28 29.19
CA PHE A 96 -9.41 -6.96 29.20
C PHE A 96 -10.82 -7.00 28.64
N ASP A 97 -11.66 -6.06 29.09
CA ASP A 97 -13.02 -5.90 28.56
C ASP A 97 -13.02 -5.07 27.29
N ALA A 98 -12.02 -4.20 27.13
CA ALA A 98 -11.85 -3.40 25.93
C ALA A 98 -10.36 -3.22 25.58
N VAL A 99 -10.05 -3.17 24.28
CA VAL A 99 -8.75 -2.74 23.75
C VAL A 99 -8.98 -1.59 22.78
N LEU A 100 -8.26 -0.51 22.99
CA LEU A 100 -8.34 0.73 22.21
C LEU A 100 -6.96 1.11 21.69
N GLY A 101 -6.86 1.76 20.53
CA GLY A 101 -5.58 2.27 20.11
C GLY A 101 -5.48 2.63 18.63
N ASN A 102 -4.33 3.19 18.30
CA ASN A 102 -3.88 3.43 16.94
C ASN A 102 -2.47 2.81 16.81
N PRO A 103 -2.37 1.54 16.37
CA PRO A 103 -1.10 0.83 16.30
C PRO A 103 -0.15 1.45 15.27
N PRO A 104 1.18 1.24 15.38
CA PRO A 104 2.16 1.84 14.48
C PRO A 104 2.08 1.28 13.06
N TYR A 105 2.12 2.19 12.03
CA TYR A 105 2.04 1.83 10.60
C TYR A 105 3.44 1.68 9.97
N ILE A 106 4.29 0.86 10.58
CA ILE A 106 5.64 0.57 10.10
C ILE A 106 5.75 -0.87 9.62
N ARG A 107 6.69 -1.13 8.72
CA ARG A 107 6.96 -2.51 8.30
C ARG A 107 7.57 -3.29 9.46
N TYR A 108 7.07 -4.50 9.70
CA TYR A 108 7.51 -5.44 10.71
C TYR A 108 9.04 -5.65 10.75
N GLN A 109 9.70 -5.66 9.59
CA GLN A 109 11.17 -5.79 9.51
C GLN A 109 11.94 -4.62 10.15
N TYR A 110 11.29 -3.50 10.44
CA TYR A 110 11.91 -2.34 11.11
C TYR A 110 11.71 -2.34 12.62
N LEU A 111 10.98 -3.30 13.16
CA LEU A 111 10.97 -3.57 14.59
C LEU A 111 12.34 -4.09 15.02
N GLU A 112 12.73 -3.76 16.25
CA GLU A 112 13.93 -4.33 16.86
C GLU A 112 13.85 -5.87 16.91
N PRO A 113 15.00 -6.58 16.93
CA PRO A 113 15.00 -8.05 16.84
C PRO A 113 14.15 -8.74 17.92
N GLY A 114 14.27 -8.37 19.19
CA GLY A 114 13.52 -8.97 20.30
C GLY A 114 11.98 -8.85 20.13
N PRO A 115 11.44 -7.62 20.02
CA PRO A 115 10.03 -7.37 19.72
C PRO A 115 9.53 -8.09 18.47
N ARG A 116 10.33 -8.12 17.42
CA ARG A 116 10.00 -8.79 16.17
C ARG A 116 9.83 -10.29 16.33
N GLU A 117 10.72 -10.93 17.07
CA GLU A 117 10.66 -12.36 17.34
C GLU A 117 9.51 -12.72 18.27
N ALA A 118 9.26 -11.93 19.31
CA ALA A 118 8.11 -12.10 20.20
C ALA A 118 6.79 -12.01 19.42
N ALA A 119 6.62 -10.99 18.57
CA ALA A 119 5.45 -10.88 17.72
C ALA A 119 5.25 -12.09 16.80
N ALA A 120 6.33 -12.62 16.20
CA ALA A 120 6.25 -13.81 15.34
C ALA A 120 5.76 -15.04 16.12
N ARG A 121 6.38 -15.32 17.28
CA ARG A 121 5.97 -16.46 18.15
C ARG A 121 4.51 -16.36 18.58
N LEU A 122 4.09 -15.17 19.04
CA LEU A 122 2.71 -14.93 19.49
C LEU A 122 1.69 -15.09 18.36
N CYS A 123 1.97 -14.55 17.17
CA CYS A 123 1.09 -14.70 16.01
C CYS A 123 1.04 -16.15 15.51
N GLU A 124 2.14 -16.89 15.54
CA GLU A 124 2.17 -18.31 15.18
C GLU A 124 1.33 -19.15 16.15
N ARG A 125 1.42 -18.89 17.46
CA ARG A 125 0.56 -19.51 18.48
C ARG A 125 -0.93 -19.26 18.25
N ALA A 126 -1.28 -18.06 17.74
CA ALA A 126 -2.64 -17.71 17.35
C ALA A 126 -3.07 -18.30 16.00
N GLY A 127 -2.22 -19.06 15.31
CA GLY A 127 -2.48 -19.66 14.01
C GLY A 127 -2.46 -18.68 12.83
N VAL A 128 -1.83 -17.53 12.98
CA VAL A 128 -1.69 -16.49 11.94
C VAL A 128 -0.21 -16.10 11.79
N PRO A 129 0.59 -16.91 11.11
CA PRO A 129 2.00 -16.60 10.91
C PRO A 129 2.17 -15.30 10.12
N ILE A 130 3.16 -14.51 10.50
CA ILE A 130 3.50 -13.24 9.86
C ILE A 130 4.83 -13.33 9.11
N SER A 131 5.01 -12.47 8.12
CA SER A 131 6.20 -12.42 7.27
C SER A 131 6.95 -11.08 7.42
N LYS A 132 8.18 -11.01 6.88
CA LYS A 132 8.97 -9.76 6.83
C LYS A 132 8.27 -8.61 6.09
N LEU A 133 7.28 -8.92 5.24
CA LEU A 133 6.51 -7.94 4.48
C LEU A 133 5.26 -7.43 5.23
N THR A 134 4.92 -8.06 6.36
CA THR A 134 3.78 -7.66 7.20
C THR A 134 4.02 -6.26 7.77
N ASN A 135 2.95 -5.49 7.95
CA ASN A 135 3.00 -4.22 8.66
C ASN A 135 2.71 -4.45 10.16
N ALA A 136 3.34 -3.68 11.04
CA ALA A 136 3.28 -3.89 12.49
C ALA A 136 1.86 -3.80 13.06
N TRP A 137 0.95 -2.99 12.48
CA TRP A 137 -0.44 -2.91 12.94
C TRP A 137 -1.17 -4.28 12.88
N VAL A 138 -0.74 -5.22 12.01
CA VAL A 138 -1.36 -6.55 11.88
C VAL A 138 -1.17 -7.39 13.16
N PRO A 139 0.05 -7.66 13.67
CA PRO A 139 0.22 -8.35 14.94
C PRO A 139 -0.36 -7.57 16.12
N PHE A 140 -0.34 -6.23 16.11
CA PHE A 140 -1.01 -5.45 17.16
C PHE A 140 -2.52 -5.75 17.20
N ALA A 141 -3.23 -5.70 16.06
CA ALA A 141 -4.66 -5.97 15.99
C ALA A 141 -5.01 -7.42 16.38
N LEU A 142 -4.25 -8.39 15.87
CA LEU A 142 -4.45 -9.80 16.17
C LEU A 142 -4.32 -10.10 17.66
N LEU A 143 -3.20 -9.68 18.25
CA LEU A 143 -2.87 -10.00 19.63
C LEU A 143 -3.70 -9.19 20.64
N SER A 144 -4.17 -8.00 20.23
CA SER A 144 -5.16 -7.25 21.00
C SER A 144 -6.49 -7.98 21.11
N LEU A 145 -6.97 -8.61 20.03
CA LEU A 145 -8.19 -9.42 20.08
C LEU A 145 -8.01 -10.65 20.97
N GLU A 146 -6.82 -11.27 20.97
CA GLU A 146 -6.51 -12.40 21.85
C GLU A 146 -6.63 -12.04 23.34
N ARG A 147 -6.27 -10.81 23.71
CA ARG A 147 -6.31 -10.34 25.10
C ARG A 147 -7.68 -9.89 25.59
N LEU A 148 -8.71 -9.94 24.75
CA LEU A 148 -10.08 -9.65 25.19
C LEU A 148 -10.73 -10.84 25.91
N THR A 149 -11.56 -10.54 26.88
CA THR A 149 -12.58 -11.46 27.41
C THR A 149 -13.61 -11.78 26.32
N VAL A 150 -14.40 -12.84 26.49
CA VAL A 150 -15.56 -13.11 25.62
C VAL A 150 -16.55 -11.96 25.74
N GLY A 151 -17.03 -11.45 24.60
CA GLY A 151 -17.89 -10.25 24.55
C GLY A 151 -17.13 -8.94 24.73
N GLY A 152 -15.81 -8.99 24.99
CA GLY A 152 -14.96 -7.79 25.04
C GLY A 152 -14.82 -7.12 23.68
N ARG A 153 -14.47 -5.84 23.67
CA ARG A 153 -14.50 -4.98 22.47
C ARG A 153 -13.14 -4.46 22.06
N LEU A 154 -12.82 -4.63 20.78
CA LEU A 154 -11.64 -4.05 20.13
C LEU A 154 -12.06 -2.82 19.30
N ALA A 155 -11.43 -1.67 19.54
CA ALA A 155 -11.66 -0.46 18.78
C ALA A 155 -10.32 0.16 18.35
N LEU A 156 -9.88 -0.14 17.14
CA LEU A 156 -8.59 0.31 16.61
C LEU A 156 -8.77 1.23 15.43
N VAL A 157 -7.86 2.21 15.32
CA VAL A 157 -7.64 2.95 14.09
C VAL A 157 -6.60 2.18 13.27
N VAL A 158 -6.96 1.71 12.08
CA VAL A 158 -6.04 0.92 11.24
C VAL A 158 -6.03 1.47 9.81
N PRO A 159 -4.96 1.24 9.03
CA PRO A 159 -4.93 1.65 7.63
C PRO A 159 -6.06 1.03 6.81
N ALA A 160 -6.66 1.79 5.89
CA ALA A 160 -7.70 1.28 4.98
C ALA A 160 -7.19 0.13 4.10
N GLU A 161 -5.87 -0.05 3.98
CA GLU A 161 -5.24 -1.19 3.33
C GLU A 161 -5.63 -2.54 3.95
N ILE A 162 -6.16 -2.56 5.20
CA ILE A 162 -6.74 -3.78 5.81
C ILE A 162 -7.73 -4.47 4.87
N MET A 163 -8.41 -3.74 4.01
CA MET A 163 -9.44 -4.28 3.12
C MET A 163 -8.89 -5.16 1.99
N HIS A 164 -7.63 -4.97 1.57
CA HIS A 164 -7.09 -5.61 0.35
C HIS A 164 -5.69 -6.20 0.48
N VAL A 165 -4.79 -5.63 1.31
CA VAL A 165 -3.40 -6.09 1.32
C VAL A 165 -3.26 -7.56 1.69
N HIS A 166 -2.42 -8.26 0.93
CA HIS A 166 -2.24 -9.70 1.10
C HIS A 166 -1.70 -10.08 2.48
N HIS A 167 -0.76 -9.31 3.03
CA HIS A 167 -0.16 -9.60 4.34
C HIS A 167 -1.14 -9.47 5.52
N ALA A 168 -2.33 -8.87 5.32
CA ALA A 168 -3.41 -8.82 6.30
C ALA A 168 -4.48 -9.90 6.08
N LEU A 169 -4.34 -10.78 5.07
CA LEU A 169 -5.34 -11.83 4.78
C LEU A 169 -5.55 -12.77 5.98
N GLY A 170 -4.45 -13.18 6.63
CA GLY A 170 -4.52 -14.01 7.83
C GLY A 170 -5.31 -13.34 8.95
N LEU A 171 -5.05 -12.05 9.21
CA LEU A 171 -5.80 -11.26 10.18
C LEU A 171 -7.28 -11.16 9.80
N ARG A 172 -7.63 -10.84 8.54
CA ARG A 172 -9.04 -10.75 8.12
C ARG A 172 -9.80 -12.06 8.38
N ARG A 173 -9.22 -13.19 7.99
CA ARG A 173 -9.81 -14.53 8.23
C ARG A 173 -9.91 -14.85 9.72
N TYR A 174 -8.94 -14.39 10.50
CA TYR A 174 -8.95 -14.57 11.95
C TYR A 174 -10.07 -13.75 12.60
N LEU A 175 -10.21 -12.48 12.22
CA LEU A 175 -11.30 -11.61 12.68
C LEU A 175 -12.67 -12.19 12.32
N GLU A 176 -12.86 -12.64 11.07
CA GLU A 176 -14.12 -13.26 10.62
C GLU A 176 -14.54 -14.47 11.46
N ARG A 177 -13.57 -15.26 11.94
CA ARG A 177 -13.84 -16.48 12.72
C ARG A 177 -14.05 -16.23 14.22
N ASN A 178 -13.40 -15.19 14.77
CA ASN A 178 -13.33 -14.96 16.21
C ASN A 178 -14.14 -13.72 16.66
N ALA A 179 -14.91 -13.12 15.78
CA ALA A 179 -15.75 -11.97 16.10
C ALA A 179 -17.23 -12.36 16.16
N ARG A 180 -17.94 -11.90 17.20
CA ARG A 180 -19.40 -11.86 17.26
C ARG A 180 -19.96 -10.76 16.36
N THR A 181 -19.32 -9.58 16.39
CA THR A 181 -19.60 -8.48 15.47
C THR A 181 -18.27 -7.94 14.94
N LEU A 182 -18.26 -7.58 13.66
CA LEU A 182 -17.11 -6.98 12.98
C LEU A 182 -17.59 -5.89 12.05
N THR A 183 -17.30 -4.64 12.39
CA THR A 183 -17.68 -3.48 11.59
C THR A 183 -16.45 -2.63 11.26
N LEU A 184 -16.30 -2.28 10.02
CA LEU A 184 -15.35 -1.27 9.56
C LEU A 184 -16.10 0.05 9.38
N VAL A 185 -15.63 1.12 10.03
CA VAL A 185 -16.12 2.47 9.73
C VAL A 185 -15.08 3.17 8.89
N HIS A 186 -15.39 3.40 7.62
CA HIS A 186 -14.51 4.04 6.66
C HIS A 186 -14.75 5.55 6.65
N LEU A 187 -13.73 6.31 7.06
CA LEU A 187 -13.73 7.77 7.02
C LEU A 187 -13.24 8.23 5.65
N ARG A 188 -14.10 8.91 4.87
CA ARG A 188 -13.75 9.43 3.54
C ARG A 188 -12.81 10.64 3.62
N ALA A 189 -12.99 11.49 4.64
CA ALA A 189 -12.09 12.61 4.89
C ALA A 189 -10.73 12.13 5.43
N MET A 190 -9.67 12.86 5.09
CA MET A 190 -8.34 12.66 5.69
C MET A 190 -8.38 13.12 7.15
N VAL A 191 -8.32 12.17 8.08
CA VAL A 191 -8.45 12.41 9.52
C VAL A 191 -7.12 12.84 10.15
N PHE A 192 -5.99 12.52 9.52
CA PHE A 192 -4.66 12.79 10.04
C PHE A 192 -3.91 13.77 9.14
N GLU A 193 -3.48 14.90 9.70
CA GLU A 193 -2.62 15.84 8.98
C GLU A 193 -1.32 15.16 8.55
N GLY A 194 -1.05 15.19 7.24
CA GLY A 194 0.16 14.62 6.63
C GLY A 194 0.20 13.08 6.55
N ALA A 195 -0.91 12.37 6.80
CA ALA A 195 -1.02 10.95 6.48
C ALA A 195 -1.17 10.76 4.96
N LEU A 196 -0.43 9.79 4.42
CA LEU A 196 -0.51 9.41 3.00
C LEU A 196 -1.58 8.34 2.74
N GLN A 197 -2.15 7.74 3.77
CA GLN A 197 -3.09 6.62 3.68
C GLN A 197 -4.40 6.95 4.39
N GLY A 198 -5.53 6.55 3.78
CA GLY A 198 -6.82 6.53 4.45
C GLY A 198 -6.82 5.55 5.62
N VAL A 199 -7.68 5.81 6.61
CA VAL A 199 -7.86 4.93 7.76
C VAL A 199 -9.28 4.41 7.84
N VAL A 200 -9.44 3.28 8.51
CA VAL A 200 -10.72 2.74 8.94
C VAL A 200 -10.70 2.52 10.45
N LEU A 201 -11.86 2.66 11.09
CA LEU A 201 -12.03 2.27 12.48
C LEU A 201 -12.48 0.81 12.48
N LEU A 202 -11.66 -0.06 13.07
CA LEU A 202 -11.91 -1.49 13.20
C LEU A 202 -12.63 -1.72 14.54
N LEU A 203 -13.89 -2.10 14.47
CA LEU A 203 -14.74 -2.38 15.63
C LEU A 203 -15.05 -3.87 15.67
N VAL A 204 -14.64 -4.54 16.73
CA VAL A 204 -14.86 -5.98 16.90
C VAL A 204 -15.39 -6.28 18.31
N GLU A 205 -16.40 -7.11 18.40
CA GLU A 205 -16.79 -7.77 19.64
C GLU A 205 -16.34 -9.23 19.58
N LYS A 206 -15.55 -9.66 20.55
CA LYS A 206 -14.97 -11.03 20.58
C LYS A 206 -16.06 -12.07 20.78
N ALA A 207 -16.07 -13.09 19.91
CA ALA A 207 -16.97 -14.23 20.02
C ALA A 207 -16.54 -15.17 21.16
N GLY A 208 -17.51 -15.89 21.73
CA GLY A 208 -17.25 -17.03 22.60
C GLY A 208 -16.91 -18.30 21.82
N PRO A 209 -16.38 -19.31 22.51
CA PRO A 209 -16.13 -20.62 21.91
C PRO A 209 -17.43 -21.22 21.32
N GLY A 210 -17.36 -21.68 20.06
CA GLY A 210 -18.50 -22.29 19.37
C GLY A 210 -19.56 -21.34 18.82
N GLU A 211 -19.40 -20.02 18.98
CA GLU A 211 -20.29 -19.07 18.32
C GLU A 211 -20.07 -19.07 16.79
N ALA A 212 -21.16 -18.92 16.04
CA ALA A 212 -21.10 -18.86 14.59
C ALA A 212 -20.27 -17.63 14.13
N PRO A 213 -19.48 -17.77 13.05
CA PRO A 213 -18.75 -16.65 12.49
C PRO A 213 -19.67 -15.49 12.12
N CYS A 214 -19.28 -14.26 12.45
CA CYS A 214 -20.08 -13.06 12.14
C CYS A 214 -20.17 -12.81 10.62
N ALA A 215 -21.17 -12.02 10.24
CA ALA A 215 -21.20 -11.36 8.94
C ALA A 215 -20.51 -9.99 9.09
N PRO A 216 -19.28 -9.80 8.61
CA PRO A 216 -18.61 -8.53 8.74
C PRO A 216 -19.31 -7.45 7.92
N SER A 217 -19.25 -6.19 8.38
CA SER A 217 -19.92 -5.07 7.70
C SER A 217 -19.00 -3.86 7.56
N ILE A 218 -19.35 -2.97 6.63
CA ILE A 218 -18.72 -1.66 6.47
C ILE A 218 -19.75 -0.56 6.48
N VAL A 219 -19.42 0.52 7.18
CA VAL A 219 -20.17 1.79 7.19
C VAL A 219 -19.24 2.87 6.63
N GLU A 220 -19.77 3.75 5.80
CA GLU A 220 -19.02 4.88 5.26
C GLU A 220 -19.53 6.18 5.83
N VAL A 221 -18.63 7.01 6.32
CA VAL A 221 -18.93 8.36 6.80
C VAL A 221 -18.02 9.38 6.11
N ASP A 222 -18.54 10.57 5.87
CA ASP A 222 -17.79 11.60 5.15
C ASP A 222 -16.74 12.25 6.04
N SER A 223 -17.04 12.46 7.32
CA SER A 223 -16.15 13.16 8.25
C SER A 223 -16.24 12.60 9.68
N PRO A 224 -15.30 12.95 10.58
CA PRO A 224 -15.42 12.61 12.00
C PRO A 224 -16.66 13.17 12.69
N ALA A 225 -17.28 14.22 12.15
CA ALA A 225 -18.51 14.79 12.68
C ALA A 225 -19.72 13.84 12.53
N ASP A 226 -19.68 12.99 11.51
CA ASP A 226 -20.76 12.03 11.20
C ASP A 226 -20.64 10.73 11.99
N LEU A 227 -19.57 10.56 12.78
CA LEU A 227 -19.34 9.36 13.59
C LEU A 227 -20.44 9.07 14.64
N PRO A 228 -21.08 10.05 15.30
CA PRO A 228 -22.12 9.74 16.28
C PRO A 228 -23.25 8.86 15.73
N GLU A 229 -23.61 9.04 14.48
CA GLU A 229 -24.70 8.33 13.80
C GLU A 229 -24.19 7.15 12.92
N ALA A 230 -22.88 6.95 12.86
CA ALA A 230 -22.24 5.98 11.94
C ALA A 230 -22.77 4.55 12.08
N LEU A 231 -23.13 4.12 13.30
CA LEU A 231 -23.63 2.75 13.54
C LEU A 231 -25.16 2.64 13.45
N GLU A 232 -25.87 3.75 13.29
CA GLU A 232 -27.31 3.80 13.05
C GLU A 232 -27.64 3.80 11.54
N GLY A 233 -26.62 4.04 10.70
CA GLY A 233 -26.73 4.09 9.26
C GLY A 233 -26.79 2.72 8.59
N GLU A 234 -26.78 2.74 7.26
CA GLU A 234 -26.80 1.52 6.44
C GLU A 234 -25.47 0.75 6.58
N HIS A 235 -25.56 -0.49 7.06
CA HIS A 235 -24.45 -1.43 7.13
C HIS A 235 -24.39 -2.27 5.85
N ARG A 236 -23.35 -2.06 5.05
CA ARG A 236 -23.10 -2.91 3.89
C ARG A 236 -22.33 -4.18 4.31
N PRO A 237 -22.84 -5.39 4.00
CA PRO A 237 -22.12 -6.61 4.34
C PRO A 237 -20.77 -6.69 3.63
N LEU A 238 -19.73 -7.10 4.35
CA LEU A 238 -18.43 -7.43 3.78
C LEU A 238 -18.42 -8.89 3.31
N ARG A 239 -17.86 -9.12 2.12
CA ARG A 239 -17.71 -10.48 1.60
C ARG A 239 -16.69 -11.25 2.44
N ARG A 240 -17.09 -12.43 2.89
CA ARG A 240 -16.23 -13.35 3.63
C ARG A 240 -15.02 -13.83 2.82
N SER A 241 -14.14 -14.58 3.45
CA SER A 241 -12.92 -15.15 2.85
C SER A 241 -11.84 -14.11 2.56
N GLY A 242 -11.86 -12.97 3.26
CA GLY A 242 -10.82 -11.95 3.18
C GLY A 242 -10.84 -11.09 1.91
N ARG A 243 -11.89 -11.18 1.07
CA ARG A 243 -12.08 -10.35 -0.12
C ARG A 243 -12.91 -9.10 0.18
N TRP A 244 -12.53 -8.36 1.21
CA TRP A 244 -13.33 -7.23 1.69
C TRP A 244 -13.50 -6.08 0.68
N MET A 245 -12.53 -5.83 -0.19
CA MET A 245 -12.68 -4.85 -1.28
C MET A 245 -13.80 -5.20 -2.27
N TRP A 246 -14.05 -6.49 -2.48
CA TRP A 246 -15.13 -6.94 -3.36
C TRP A 246 -16.53 -6.60 -2.85
N SER A 247 -16.65 -6.23 -1.58
CA SER A 247 -17.91 -5.76 -0.98
C SER A 247 -18.33 -4.37 -1.47
N LEU A 248 -17.45 -3.69 -2.20
CA LEU A 248 -17.76 -2.44 -2.89
C LEU A 248 -18.43 -2.66 -4.25
N LEU A 249 -18.52 -3.92 -4.68
CA LEU A 249 -19.25 -4.34 -5.87
C LEU A 249 -20.68 -4.71 -5.50
N ALA A 250 -21.61 -4.50 -6.42
CA ALA A 250 -22.94 -5.11 -6.36
C ALA A 250 -22.84 -6.65 -6.52
N ASP A 251 -23.87 -7.39 -6.15
CA ASP A 251 -23.81 -8.86 -6.17
C ASP A 251 -23.68 -9.44 -7.58
N ASP A 252 -24.36 -8.85 -8.53
CA ASP A 252 -24.24 -9.17 -9.96
C ASP A 252 -22.84 -8.88 -10.49
N GLU A 253 -22.25 -7.72 -10.19
CA GLU A 253 -20.90 -7.34 -10.58
C GLU A 253 -19.84 -8.30 -10.03
N ALA A 254 -19.98 -8.69 -8.78
CA ALA A 254 -19.05 -9.64 -8.16
C ALA A 254 -19.23 -11.05 -8.74
N SER A 255 -20.43 -11.44 -9.11
CA SER A 255 -20.71 -12.71 -9.79
C SER A 255 -20.09 -12.73 -11.19
N ILE A 256 -20.23 -11.64 -11.95
CA ILE A 256 -19.60 -11.45 -13.26
C ILE A 256 -18.06 -11.52 -13.12
N LEU A 257 -17.49 -10.80 -12.14
CA LEU A 257 -16.05 -10.80 -11.93
C LEU A 257 -15.51 -12.18 -11.52
N THR A 258 -16.26 -12.93 -10.71
CA THR A 258 -15.91 -14.30 -10.33
C THR A 258 -15.84 -15.19 -11.56
N ARG A 259 -16.88 -15.17 -12.42
CA ARG A 259 -16.90 -15.93 -13.66
C ARG A 259 -15.80 -15.46 -14.63
N ALA A 260 -15.57 -14.16 -14.76
CA ALA A 260 -14.48 -13.63 -15.58
C ALA A 260 -13.11 -14.16 -15.12
N SER A 261 -12.89 -14.33 -13.82
CA SER A 261 -11.63 -14.88 -13.27
C SER A 261 -11.39 -16.36 -13.63
N GLU A 262 -12.40 -17.07 -14.08
CA GLU A 262 -12.29 -18.45 -14.58
C GLU A 262 -12.07 -18.49 -16.11
N LEU A 263 -12.41 -17.41 -16.81
CA LEU A 263 -12.36 -17.32 -18.28
C LEU A 263 -11.11 -16.65 -18.82
N VAL A 264 -10.37 -15.92 -17.99
CA VAL A 264 -9.16 -15.21 -18.41
C VAL A 264 -8.00 -15.48 -17.45
N PRO A 265 -6.75 -15.49 -17.94
CA PRO A 265 -5.59 -15.70 -17.11
C PRO A 265 -5.36 -14.54 -16.14
N SER A 266 -4.66 -14.85 -15.06
CA SER A 266 -4.03 -13.85 -14.21
C SER A 266 -2.79 -13.27 -14.89
N PHE A 267 -2.34 -12.10 -14.47
CA PHE A 267 -1.10 -11.51 -14.98
C PHE A 267 0.11 -12.43 -14.75
N SER A 268 0.12 -13.18 -13.64
CA SER A 268 1.20 -14.15 -13.33
C SER A 268 1.29 -15.28 -14.36
N ASP A 269 0.21 -15.61 -15.06
CA ASP A 269 0.25 -16.63 -16.11
C ASP A 269 0.92 -16.09 -17.39
N LEU A 270 0.81 -14.79 -17.63
CA LEU A 270 1.27 -14.10 -18.84
C LEU A 270 2.66 -13.47 -18.70
N ALA A 271 3.11 -13.14 -17.48
CA ALA A 271 4.36 -12.45 -17.24
C ALA A 271 4.86 -12.60 -15.81
N SER A 272 6.15 -12.36 -15.59
CA SER A 272 6.72 -12.15 -14.27
C SER A 272 7.06 -10.67 -14.03
N VAL A 273 7.03 -10.27 -12.74
CA VAL A 273 7.21 -8.89 -12.30
C VAL A 273 8.45 -8.75 -11.43
N ASP A 274 9.39 -7.92 -11.86
CA ASP A 274 10.59 -7.58 -11.09
C ASP A 274 10.62 -6.09 -10.73
N ILE A 275 11.21 -5.78 -9.58
CA ILE A 275 11.42 -4.38 -9.18
C ILE A 275 12.44 -3.73 -10.12
N GLY A 276 12.20 -2.49 -10.53
CA GLY A 276 13.16 -1.69 -11.28
C GLY A 276 14.49 -1.48 -10.52
N ILE A 277 15.48 -0.90 -11.17
CA ILE A 277 16.82 -0.71 -10.60
C ILE A 277 16.72 0.16 -9.33
N VAL A 278 17.11 -0.40 -8.20
CA VAL A 278 17.12 0.30 -6.91
C VAL A 278 18.48 0.98 -6.74
N THR A 279 18.56 2.25 -7.05
CA THR A 279 19.83 3.00 -7.00
C THR A 279 20.26 3.34 -5.57
N GLY A 280 19.32 3.54 -4.67
CA GLY A 280 19.54 4.11 -3.32
C GLY A 280 19.44 5.64 -3.28
N CYS A 281 19.64 6.30 -4.41
CA CYS A 281 19.42 7.74 -4.61
C CYS A 281 19.24 8.06 -6.10
N ASN A 282 17.99 8.04 -6.59
CA ASN A 282 17.72 8.35 -7.99
C ASN A 282 18.21 9.77 -8.38
N GLU A 283 18.20 10.71 -7.45
CA GLU A 283 18.70 12.07 -7.70
C GLU A 283 20.20 12.15 -7.95
N PHE A 284 20.97 11.18 -7.52
CA PHE A 284 22.40 11.10 -7.78
C PHE A 284 22.69 10.20 -8.99
N PHE A 285 22.14 8.98 -8.99
CA PHE A 285 22.46 7.97 -10.01
C PHE A 285 21.75 8.18 -11.36
N VAL A 286 20.68 8.95 -11.43
CA VAL A 286 20.03 9.31 -12.69
C VAL A 286 20.29 10.79 -12.97
N THR A 287 21.00 11.09 -14.04
CA THR A 287 21.45 12.43 -14.41
C THR A 287 20.85 12.90 -15.73
N ASP A 288 21.06 14.15 -16.07
CA ASP A 288 20.74 14.78 -17.35
C ASP A 288 22.00 14.92 -18.23
N ARG A 289 21.80 15.33 -19.47
CA ARG A 289 22.87 15.48 -20.45
C ARG A 289 23.90 16.55 -20.05
N GLU A 290 23.46 17.65 -19.45
CA GLU A 290 24.35 18.75 -19.06
C GLU A 290 25.30 18.29 -17.95
N THR A 291 24.75 17.65 -16.91
CA THR A 291 25.54 17.08 -15.81
C THR A 291 26.50 16.00 -16.32
N ALA A 292 26.04 15.12 -17.22
CA ALA A 292 26.89 14.10 -17.80
C ALA A 292 28.08 14.71 -18.57
N ALA A 293 27.83 15.71 -19.40
CA ALA A 293 28.88 16.42 -20.14
C ALA A 293 29.86 17.17 -19.21
N ARG A 294 29.34 17.85 -18.19
CA ARG A 294 30.15 18.61 -17.23
C ARG A 294 31.19 17.78 -16.50
N TYR A 295 30.85 16.51 -16.18
CA TYR A 295 31.73 15.60 -15.45
C TYR A 295 32.33 14.48 -16.32
N GLY A 296 32.11 14.51 -17.65
CA GLY A 296 32.60 13.49 -18.59
C GLY A 296 32.06 12.09 -18.28
N LEU A 297 30.75 12.01 -17.90
CA LEU A 297 30.10 10.76 -17.48
C LEU A 297 29.44 9.99 -18.64
N GLU A 298 29.42 10.51 -19.87
CA GLU A 298 28.63 9.98 -20.99
C GLU A 298 28.91 8.48 -21.21
N ARG A 299 30.17 8.08 -21.19
CA ARG A 299 30.61 6.68 -21.37
C ARG A 299 30.21 5.76 -20.20
N PHE A 300 29.86 6.32 -19.08
CA PHE A 300 29.44 5.61 -17.87
C PHE A 300 27.93 5.62 -17.66
N THR A 301 27.17 6.20 -18.61
CA THR A 301 25.73 6.30 -18.49
C THR A 301 24.99 5.36 -19.43
N LEU A 302 23.85 4.87 -18.98
CA LEU A 302 22.90 4.07 -19.73
C LEU A 302 21.58 4.83 -19.89
N PRO A 303 20.86 4.66 -21.01
CA PRO A 303 19.56 5.31 -21.22
C PRO A 303 18.54 4.80 -20.20
N MET A 304 17.82 5.69 -19.53
CA MET A 304 16.97 5.36 -18.38
C MET A 304 15.60 6.00 -18.47
N LEU A 305 14.56 5.24 -18.16
CA LEU A 305 13.26 5.79 -17.79
C LEU A 305 13.31 6.22 -16.32
N GLY A 306 13.55 7.50 -16.06
CA GLY A 306 13.78 8.04 -14.72
C GLY A 306 12.50 8.30 -13.92
N ARG A 307 11.41 8.71 -14.60
CA ARG A 307 10.13 9.07 -13.98
C ARG A 307 8.95 8.67 -14.85
N SER A 308 7.79 8.41 -14.22
CA SER A 308 6.54 8.07 -14.93
C SER A 308 6.05 9.17 -15.88
N GLU A 309 6.30 10.43 -15.57
CA GLU A 309 5.93 11.58 -16.41
C GLU A 309 6.71 11.66 -17.74
N HIS A 310 7.79 10.88 -17.87
CA HIS A 310 8.55 10.79 -19.13
C HIS A 310 7.85 9.93 -20.18
N VAL A 311 6.80 9.20 -19.81
CA VAL A 311 6.02 8.33 -20.70
C VAL A 311 4.63 8.92 -20.90
N GLN A 312 4.28 9.20 -22.15
CA GLN A 312 2.97 9.78 -22.47
C GLN A 312 1.94 8.71 -22.90
N GLY A 313 2.38 7.67 -23.58
CA GLY A 313 1.53 6.61 -24.14
C GLY A 313 1.73 5.23 -23.49
N VAL A 314 1.41 4.20 -24.26
CA VAL A 314 1.69 2.77 -23.96
C VAL A 314 2.97 2.27 -24.64
N ARG A 315 3.63 3.12 -25.43
CA ARG A 315 4.94 2.88 -26.04
C ARG A 315 5.92 3.92 -25.56
N TYR A 316 7.15 3.51 -25.31
CA TYR A 316 8.28 4.41 -25.09
C TYR A 316 9.27 4.21 -26.21
N THR A 317 9.21 5.11 -27.20
CA THR A 317 9.97 5.03 -28.45
C THR A 317 11.36 5.66 -28.33
N PRO A 318 12.29 5.36 -29.26
CA PRO A 318 13.57 6.08 -29.32
C PRO A 318 13.39 7.61 -29.46
N GLU A 319 12.33 8.09 -30.13
CA GLU A 319 12.04 9.52 -30.24
C GLU A 319 11.64 10.13 -28.90
N ASP A 320 10.77 9.44 -28.14
CA ASP A 320 10.40 9.85 -26.77
C ASP A 320 11.66 10.02 -25.89
N HIS A 321 12.60 9.09 -25.99
CA HIS A 321 13.84 9.17 -25.22
C HIS A 321 14.73 10.32 -25.67
N ARG A 322 14.87 10.54 -26.99
CA ARG A 322 15.61 11.70 -27.54
C ARG A 322 15.02 13.02 -27.08
N GLU A 323 13.70 13.15 -27.14
CA GLU A 323 13.00 14.37 -26.70
C GLU A 323 13.18 14.62 -25.21
N ASN A 324 13.02 13.59 -24.37
CA ASN A 324 13.29 13.68 -22.94
C ASN A 324 14.75 14.11 -22.65
N THR A 325 15.71 13.63 -23.46
CA THR A 325 17.12 14.02 -23.34
C THR A 325 17.37 15.47 -23.76
N ARG A 326 16.75 15.92 -24.88
CA ARG A 326 16.85 17.31 -25.36
C ARG A 326 16.22 18.31 -24.38
N SER A 327 15.11 17.93 -23.76
CA SER A 327 14.42 18.73 -22.75
C SER A 327 15.14 18.78 -21.39
N GLY A 328 16.38 18.30 -21.28
CA GLY A 328 17.16 18.32 -20.05
C GLY A 328 16.63 17.42 -18.95
N ARG A 329 15.76 16.47 -19.29
CA ARG A 329 15.23 15.53 -18.30
C ARG A 329 16.31 14.53 -17.85
N ARG A 330 16.20 14.07 -16.63
CA ARG A 330 17.12 13.10 -16.04
C ARG A 330 16.78 11.70 -16.55
N VAL A 331 17.47 11.28 -17.60
CA VAL A 331 17.23 10.03 -18.33
C VAL A 331 18.51 9.26 -18.64
N LEU A 332 19.61 9.61 -17.95
CA LEU A 332 20.90 8.94 -18.04
C LEU A 332 21.25 8.32 -16.69
N PHE A 333 21.36 7.01 -16.64
CA PHE A 333 21.69 6.26 -15.43
C PHE A 333 23.20 6.03 -15.33
N LEU A 334 23.83 6.54 -14.28
CA LEU A 334 25.23 6.27 -13.98
C LEU A 334 25.38 4.80 -13.53
N SER A 335 25.92 3.98 -14.42
CA SER A 335 26.14 2.55 -14.22
C SER A 335 27.65 2.29 -14.12
N LEU A 336 28.11 1.95 -12.94
CA LEU A 336 29.51 1.68 -12.65
C LEU A 336 29.66 0.27 -12.09
N GLU A 337 30.63 -0.45 -12.60
CA GLU A 337 31.07 -1.73 -12.05
C GLU A 337 32.11 -1.49 -10.94
N ALA A 338 32.28 -2.44 -10.03
CA ALA A 338 33.23 -2.32 -8.91
C ALA A 338 34.67 -2.05 -9.38
N LYS A 339 35.06 -2.57 -10.58
CA LYS A 339 36.39 -2.40 -11.17
C LYS A 339 36.47 -1.25 -12.19
N THR A 340 35.45 -0.39 -12.26
CA THR A 340 35.49 0.76 -13.19
C THR A 340 36.66 1.66 -12.89
N ARG A 341 37.48 1.94 -13.92
CA ARG A 341 38.56 2.92 -13.81
C ARG A 341 37.99 4.32 -13.71
N LEU A 342 38.22 4.98 -12.57
CA LEU A 342 37.75 6.32 -12.32
C LEU A 342 38.54 7.33 -13.18
N THR A 343 37.84 8.31 -13.74
CA THR A 343 38.41 9.51 -14.33
C THR A 343 38.29 10.66 -13.38
N ARG A 344 39.08 11.71 -13.55
CA ARG A 344 39.00 12.91 -12.70
C ARG A 344 37.59 13.44 -12.56
N GLY A 345 36.84 13.59 -13.67
CA GLY A 345 35.46 14.07 -13.60
C GLY A 345 34.50 13.12 -12.87
N LEU A 346 34.70 11.79 -13.04
CA LEU A 346 33.93 10.80 -12.31
C LEU A 346 34.27 10.83 -10.80
N GLU A 347 35.55 10.98 -10.43
CA GLU A 347 35.98 11.15 -9.02
C GLU A 347 35.37 12.39 -8.40
N GLU A 348 35.39 13.52 -9.11
CA GLU A 348 34.75 14.75 -8.67
C GLU A 348 33.24 14.58 -8.47
N TYR A 349 32.57 13.81 -9.35
CA TYR A 349 31.13 13.52 -9.21
C TYR A 349 30.85 12.59 -8.03
N LEU A 350 31.65 11.54 -7.82
CA LEU A 350 31.52 10.62 -6.68
C LEU A 350 31.76 11.34 -5.34
N ALA A 351 32.76 12.23 -5.28
CA ALA A 351 33.03 13.05 -4.09
C ALA A 351 31.81 13.92 -3.69
N LYS A 352 31.01 14.40 -4.65
CA LYS A 352 29.72 15.05 -4.33
C LYS A 352 28.74 14.11 -3.64
N GLY A 353 28.69 12.85 -4.08
CA GLY A 353 27.86 11.83 -3.46
C GLY A 353 28.31 11.54 -2.01
N GLU A 354 29.60 11.49 -1.79
CA GLU A 354 30.19 11.31 -0.46
C GLU A 354 29.89 12.50 0.46
N ALA A 355 30.04 13.72 -0.04
CA ALA A 355 29.67 14.94 0.69
C ALA A 355 28.18 15.00 1.06
N GLN A 356 27.31 14.35 0.26
CA GLN A 356 25.88 14.21 0.55
C GLN A 356 25.56 13.01 1.48
N GLY A 357 26.55 12.30 1.98
CA GLY A 357 26.40 11.16 2.88
C GLY A 357 25.81 9.91 2.21
N LEU A 358 25.90 9.78 0.87
CA LEU A 358 25.32 8.63 0.15
C LEU A 358 25.91 7.28 0.57
N PRO A 359 27.22 7.13 0.87
CA PRO A 359 27.77 5.86 1.34
C PRO A 359 27.07 5.32 2.60
N GLY A 360 26.58 6.22 3.48
CA GLY A 360 25.83 5.86 4.70
C GLY A 360 24.39 5.41 4.46
N ARG A 361 23.80 5.67 3.29
CA ARG A 361 22.43 5.24 3.00
C ARG A 361 22.34 3.72 2.89
N TYR A 362 21.30 3.12 3.48
CA TYR A 362 21.15 1.67 3.56
C TYR A 362 21.48 0.91 2.27
N LYS A 363 20.92 1.33 1.12
CA LYS A 363 21.15 0.65 -0.18
C LYS A 363 22.54 0.88 -0.76
N CYS A 364 23.22 1.94 -0.41
CA CYS A 364 24.60 2.20 -0.82
C CYS A 364 25.59 1.49 0.12
N ARG A 365 25.35 1.55 1.44
CA ARG A 365 26.22 0.97 2.47
C ARG A 365 26.45 -0.54 2.32
N ILE A 366 25.47 -1.27 1.77
CA ILE A 366 25.56 -2.73 1.57
C ILE A 366 26.28 -3.13 0.28
N ARG A 367 26.88 -2.16 -0.45
CA ARG A 367 27.61 -2.37 -1.71
C ARG A 367 29.08 -2.04 -1.52
N GLU A 368 29.93 -2.74 -2.24
CA GLU A 368 31.36 -2.47 -2.26
C GLU A 368 31.83 -2.48 -3.72
N PRO A 369 32.21 -1.31 -4.26
CA PRO A 369 32.09 0.04 -3.70
C PRO A 369 30.62 0.54 -3.66
N TRP A 370 30.32 1.56 -2.84
CA TRP A 370 28.97 2.07 -2.58
C TRP A 370 28.18 2.48 -3.84
N TRP A 371 28.88 2.88 -4.90
CA TRP A 371 28.31 3.30 -6.18
C TRP A 371 27.97 2.14 -7.13
N ALA A 372 28.45 0.93 -6.90
CA ALA A 372 28.19 -0.21 -7.77
C ALA A 372 26.75 -0.71 -7.60
N VAL A 373 25.86 -0.27 -8.49
CA VAL A 373 24.45 -0.63 -8.45
C VAL A 373 24.27 -2.03 -9.06
N PRO A 374 23.74 -3.01 -8.31
CA PRO A 374 23.59 -4.38 -8.82
C PRO A 374 22.30 -4.56 -9.65
N TYR A 375 22.18 -5.71 -10.32
CA TYR A 375 20.99 -6.15 -11.05
C TYR A 375 20.52 -5.20 -12.15
N VAL A 376 21.48 -4.64 -12.91
CA VAL A 376 21.23 -3.73 -14.03
C VAL A 376 20.88 -4.56 -15.27
N TRP A 377 19.59 -4.58 -15.64
CA TRP A 377 19.10 -5.22 -16.86
C TRP A 377 17.85 -4.50 -17.39
N ARG A 378 17.53 -4.67 -18.66
CA ARG A 378 16.41 -4.05 -19.39
C ARG A 378 15.27 -5.03 -19.55
N ALA A 379 14.03 -4.56 -19.41
CA ALA A 379 12.84 -5.35 -19.71
C ALA A 379 12.17 -4.84 -21.01
N PRO A 380 11.55 -5.72 -21.79
CA PRO A 380 10.80 -5.32 -22.98
C PRO A 380 9.51 -4.55 -22.64
N VAL A 381 8.98 -4.73 -21.43
CA VAL A 381 7.79 -4.07 -20.94
C VAL A 381 8.03 -3.53 -19.53
N SER A 382 7.45 -2.37 -19.23
CA SER A 382 7.47 -1.77 -17.89
C SER A 382 6.04 -1.48 -17.43
N LEU A 383 5.78 -1.60 -16.12
CA LEU A 383 4.57 -1.10 -15.47
C LEU A 383 4.93 0.09 -14.58
N LEU A 384 4.28 1.23 -14.80
CA LEU A 384 4.46 2.39 -13.93
C LEU A 384 3.86 2.08 -12.55
N LYS A 385 4.69 2.18 -11.51
CA LYS A 385 4.35 1.76 -10.15
C LYS A 385 3.15 2.48 -9.57
N ARG A 386 3.01 3.76 -9.89
CA ARG A 386 1.95 4.66 -9.39
C ARG A 386 1.23 5.32 -10.54
N CYS A 387 -0.08 5.40 -10.41
CA CYS A 387 -0.92 6.13 -11.36
C CYS A 387 -2.00 6.91 -10.61
N HIS A 388 -2.54 7.93 -11.28
CA HIS A 388 -3.66 8.70 -10.76
C HIS A 388 -4.98 8.22 -11.38
N SER A 389 -5.08 8.15 -12.69
CA SER A 389 -6.31 7.74 -13.39
C SER A 389 -6.43 6.21 -13.51
N HIS A 390 -5.42 5.56 -14.07
CA HIS A 390 -5.38 4.12 -14.31
C HIS A 390 -3.95 3.61 -14.50
N PRO A 391 -3.65 2.34 -14.17
CA PRO A 391 -2.37 1.73 -14.47
C PRO A 391 -2.22 1.44 -15.96
N ARG A 392 -0.98 1.40 -16.44
CA ARG A 392 -0.67 1.04 -17.83
C ARG A 392 0.67 0.34 -17.96
N LEU A 393 0.72 -0.62 -18.85
CA LEU A 393 1.97 -1.17 -19.35
C LEU A 393 2.56 -0.27 -20.41
N VAL A 394 3.88 -0.31 -20.53
CA VAL A 394 4.65 0.46 -21.51
C VAL A 394 5.58 -0.47 -22.26
N LEU A 395 5.43 -0.56 -23.58
CA LEU A 395 6.35 -1.26 -24.46
C LEU A 395 7.65 -0.46 -24.58
N ASN A 396 8.76 -1.05 -24.22
CA ASN A 396 10.09 -0.40 -24.17
C ASN A 396 10.82 -0.50 -25.51
N GLU A 397 10.37 0.22 -26.51
CA GLU A 397 10.99 0.24 -27.85
C GLU A 397 12.30 1.02 -27.88
N ALA A 398 12.47 1.98 -26.98
CA ALA A 398 13.73 2.72 -26.82
C ALA A 398 14.83 1.89 -26.15
N ASN A 399 14.51 0.67 -25.69
CA ASN A 399 15.45 -0.25 -25.07
C ASN A 399 16.20 0.39 -23.88
N VAL A 400 15.48 1.13 -23.05
CA VAL A 400 15.99 1.83 -21.87
C VAL A 400 15.89 0.98 -20.61
N TYR A 401 16.70 1.32 -19.62
CA TYR A 401 16.57 0.79 -18.25
C TYR A 401 15.47 1.52 -17.48
N SER A 402 15.00 0.98 -16.36
CA SER A 402 14.02 1.63 -15.50
C SER A 402 14.44 1.60 -14.03
N THR A 403 14.23 2.70 -13.33
CA THR A 403 14.40 2.78 -11.88
C THR A 403 13.24 2.09 -11.14
N ASP A 404 13.29 2.07 -9.82
CA ASP A 404 12.22 1.57 -8.94
C ASP A 404 10.90 2.38 -9.02
N THR A 405 10.80 3.37 -9.91
CA THR A 405 9.56 4.07 -10.27
C THR A 405 8.68 3.25 -11.23
N ALA A 406 9.24 2.21 -11.85
CA ALA A 406 8.54 1.27 -12.70
C ALA A 406 8.99 -0.17 -12.39
N TYR A 407 8.10 -1.12 -12.56
CA TYR A 407 8.41 -2.54 -12.53
C TYR A 407 8.87 -3.01 -13.89
N ARG A 408 9.82 -3.94 -13.89
CA ARG A 408 10.32 -4.64 -15.08
C ARG A 408 9.47 -5.88 -15.31
N ILE A 409 8.86 -5.97 -16.46
CA ILE A 409 7.96 -7.07 -16.82
C ILE A 409 8.67 -7.96 -17.81
N ARG A 410 8.69 -9.27 -17.53
CA ARG A 410 9.15 -10.32 -18.45
C ARG A 410 7.95 -11.08 -18.98
N PRO A 411 7.43 -10.74 -20.16
CA PRO A 411 6.32 -11.45 -20.78
C PRO A 411 6.68 -12.90 -21.11
N ARG A 412 5.69 -13.79 -21.01
CA ARG A 412 5.71 -15.16 -21.55
C ARG A 412 4.99 -15.25 -22.89
N ILE A 413 4.35 -14.18 -23.30
CA ILE A 413 3.72 -13.96 -24.59
C ILE A 413 4.43 -12.81 -25.32
N GLU A 414 4.04 -12.52 -26.56
CA GLU A 414 4.59 -11.37 -27.28
C GLU A 414 4.42 -10.06 -26.45
N PRO A 415 5.48 -9.27 -26.24
CA PRO A 415 5.42 -8.04 -25.45
C PRO A 415 4.33 -7.06 -25.92
N ARG A 416 4.13 -6.97 -27.24
CA ARG A 416 3.10 -6.14 -27.87
C ARG A 416 1.70 -6.60 -27.49
N ASP A 417 1.47 -7.91 -27.46
CA ASP A 417 0.17 -8.50 -27.13
C ASP A 417 -0.18 -8.24 -25.67
N LEU A 418 0.79 -8.40 -24.76
CA LEU A 418 0.61 -8.09 -23.35
C LEU A 418 0.24 -6.62 -23.12
N VAL A 419 0.96 -5.68 -23.76
CA VAL A 419 0.69 -4.24 -23.64
C VAL A 419 -0.66 -3.87 -24.24
N GLY A 420 -0.98 -4.41 -25.43
CA GLY A 420 -2.24 -4.16 -26.12
C GLY A 420 -3.46 -4.74 -25.40
N SER A 421 -3.28 -5.79 -24.60
CA SER A 421 -4.34 -6.46 -23.85
C SER A 421 -4.59 -5.90 -22.44
N PHE A 422 -3.70 -5.03 -21.94
CA PHE A 422 -3.76 -4.60 -20.54
C PHE A 422 -4.89 -3.59 -20.24
N LEU A 423 -5.24 -2.73 -21.19
CA LEU A 423 -6.25 -1.69 -20.98
C LEU A 423 -7.65 -2.21 -21.35
N SER A 424 -8.31 -2.89 -20.42
CA SER A 424 -9.73 -3.29 -20.49
C SER A 424 -10.45 -2.95 -19.19
N SER A 425 -11.77 -2.82 -19.24
CA SER A 425 -12.58 -2.58 -18.02
C SER A 425 -12.36 -3.67 -16.97
N LEU A 426 -12.17 -4.92 -17.35
CA LEU A 426 -11.88 -6.04 -16.45
C LEU A 426 -10.53 -5.85 -15.74
N THR A 427 -9.45 -5.58 -16.48
CA THR A 427 -8.11 -5.38 -15.91
C THR A 427 -8.07 -4.15 -15.00
N LEU A 428 -8.71 -3.07 -15.43
CA LEU A 428 -8.75 -1.83 -14.65
C LEU A 428 -9.56 -1.98 -13.36
N LEU A 429 -10.68 -2.73 -13.39
CA LEU A 429 -11.45 -3.06 -12.19
C LEU A 429 -10.63 -3.94 -11.25
N SER A 430 -9.98 -4.98 -11.75
CA SER A 430 -9.11 -5.83 -10.92
C SER A 430 -7.97 -5.02 -10.28
N ALA A 431 -7.42 -4.03 -10.98
CA ALA A 431 -6.39 -3.14 -10.45
C ALA A 431 -6.90 -2.23 -9.31
N GLU A 432 -8.12 -1.72 -9.38
CA GLU A 432 -8.72 -0.96 -8.28
C GLU A 432 -9.00 -1.84 -7.04
N LEU A 433 -9.35 -3.11 -7.25
CA LEU A 433 -9.65 -4.04 -6.16
C LEU A 433 -8.39 -4.60 -5.48
N GLU A 434 -7.29 -4.77 -6.22
CA GLU A 434 -6.04 -5.33 -5.73
C GLU A 434 -5.04 -4.28 -5.25
N GLY A 435 -5.08 -3.08 -5.84
CA GLY A 435 -4.10 -2.02 -5.63
C GLY A 435 -4.32 -1.22 -4.34
N ARG A 436 -3.29 -0.49 -3.96
CA ARG A 436 -3.27 0.35 -2.75
C ARG A 436 -3.69 1.76 -3.07
N HIS A 437 -4.64 2.25 -2.31
CA HIS A 437 -5.13 3.61 -2.42
C HIS A 437 -4.37 4.53 -1.46
N TYR A 438 -3.70 5.55 -2.01
CA TYR A 438 -3.01 6.57 -1.22
C TYR A 438 -3.74 7.91 -1.31
N GLY A 439 -3.49 8.77 -0.34
CA GLY A 439 -3.98 10.14 -0.33
C GLY A 439 -3.71 10.88 -1.65
N GLY A 440 -4.61 11.79 -2.03
CA GLY A 440 -4.55 12.49 -3.31
C GLY A 440 -4.94 11.65 -4.52
N GLY A 441 -5.62 10.52 -4.32
CA GLY A 441 -6.15 9.69 -5.41
C GLY A 441 -5.11 8.86 -6.15
N VAL A 442 -3.97 8.55 -5.53
CA VAL A 442 -2.93 7.70 -6.13
C VAL A 442 -3.25 6.22 -5.94
N LEU A 443 -3.21 5.45 -7.03
CA LEU A 443 -3.21 3.99 -7.02
C LEU A 443 -1.76 3.51 -7.17
N GLU A 444 -1.31 2.67 -6.25
CA GLU A 444 -0.03 1.96 -6.32
C GLU A 444 -0.29 0.46 -6.39
N LEU A 445 0.40 -0.21 -7.29
CA LEU A 445 0.42 -1.66 -7.39
C LEU A 445 1.81 -2.17 -7.01
N VAL A 446 1.89 -3.22 -6.19
CA VAL A 446 3.15 -3.93 -5.91
C VAL A 446 3.17 -5.28 -6.67
N PRO A 447 4.33 -5.94 -6.83
CA PRO A 447 4.44 -7.14 -7.67
C PRO A 447 3.36 -8.20 -7.37
N SER A 448 3.14 -8.55 -6.12
CA SER A 448 2.13 -9.56 -5.73
C SER A 448 0.68 -9.14 -6.00
N GLU A 449 0.40 -7.86 -6.18
CA GLU A 449 -0.91 -7.33 -6.55
C GLU A 449 -1.06 -7.33 -8.07
N ILE A 450 0.01 -6.97 -8.79
CA ILE A 450 0.06 -7.03 -10.27
C ILE A 450 -0.14 -8.47 -10.75
N GLU A 451 0.49 -9.44 -10.12
CA GLU A 451 0.42 -10.85 -10.46
C GLU A 451 -1.01 -11.42 -10.42
N ARG A 452 -1.92 -10.81 -9.64
CA ARG A 452 -3.33 -11.21 -9.52
C ARG A 452 -4.27 -10.48 -10.47
N LEU A 453 -3.79 -9.51 -11.25
CA LEU A 453 -4.66 -8.77 -12.19
C LEU A 453 -5.19 -9.73 -13.27
N LEU A 454 -6.45 -9.57 -13.61
CA LEU A 454 -7.09 -10.33 -14.69
C LEU A 454 -6.81 -9.64 -16.03
N VAL A 455 -6.25 -10.38 -17.00
CA VAL A 455 -5.89 -9.83 -18.30
C VAL A 455 -6.41 -10.74 -19.41
N ALA A 456 -7.35 -10.25 -20.16
CA ALA A 456 -7.89 -10.95 -21.34
C ALA A 456 -6.90 -10.77 -22.51
N GLU A 457 -5.93 -11.70 -22.63
CA GLU A 457 -4.91 -11.62 -23.66
C GLU A 457 -5.46 -11.88 -25.05
N ARG A 458 -4.94 -11.15 -26.02
CA ARG A 458 -5.24 -11.28 -27.45
C ARG A 458 -4.10 -10.74 -28.28
N GLU A 459 -3.84 -11.37 -29.45
CA GLU A 459 -2.93 -10.82 -30.44
C GLU A 459 -3.25 -9.36 -30.74
N THR A 460 -2.23 -8.54 -30.86
CA THR A 460 -2.33 -7.11 -31.11
C THR A 460 -1.45 -6.75 -32.30
N SER A 461 -2.04 -6.32 -33.39
CA SER A 461 -1.29 -5.84 -34.55
C SER A 461 -0.57 -4.53 -34.23
N ALA A 462 0.49 -4.22 -34.98
CA ALA A 462 1.20 -2.94 -34.86
C ALA A 462 0.24 -1.74 -35.01
N ALA A 463 -0.70 -1.82 -35.96
CA ALA A 463 -1.69 -0.77 -36.20
C ALA A 463 -2.67 -0.57 -35.04
N GLU A 464 -3.02 -1.64 -34.32
CA GLU A 464 -3.87 -1.56 -33.12
C GLU A 464 -3.13 -0.91 -31.96
N LEU A 465 -1.88 -1.33 -31.72
CA LEU A 465 -1.05 -0.72 -30.69
C LEU A 465 -0.78 0.77 -30.97
N ASP A 466 -0.53 1.15 -32.22
CA ASP A 466 -0.35 2.54 -32.64
C ASP A 466 -1.59 3.39 -32.38
N ARG A 467 -2.78 2.83 -32.64
CA ARG A 467 -4.04 3.53 -32.33
C ARG A 467 -4.25 3.70 -30.83
N LEU A 468 -3.96 2.66 -30.06
CA LEU A 468 -4.04 2.70 -28.61
C LEU A 468 -3.06 3.74 -28.03
N ASP A 469 -1.81 3.72 -28.48
CA ASP A 469 -0.78 4.67 -28.05
C ASP A 469 -1.18 6.11 -28.34
N ARG A 470 -1.69 6.40 -29.55
CA ARG A 470 -2.18 7.73 -29.92
C ARG A 470 -3.35 8.21 -29.05
N ALA A 471 -4.29 7.33 -28.72
CA ALA A 471 -5.41 7.68 -27.85
C ALA A 471 -4.90 8.02 -26.44
N VAL A 472 -4.06 7.14 -25.85
CA VAL A 472 -3.50 7.34 -24.51
C VAL A 472 -2.65 8.62 -24.44
N ARG A 473 -1.85 8.93 -25.47
CA ARG A 473 -1.07 10.18 -25.56
C ARG A 473 -1.96 11.44 -25.55
N LYS A 474 -3.19 11.35 -26.06
CA LYS A 474 -4.19 12.43 -25.99
C LYS A 474 -4.94 12.49 -24.67
N GLY A 475 -4.65 11.58 -23.73
CA GLY A 475 -5.38 11.45 -22.47
C GLY A 475 -6.71 10.71 -22.61
N GLU A 476 -6.96 10.05 -23.74
CA GLU A 476 -8.16 9.26 -24.01
C GLU A 476 -7.95 7.82 -23.55
N LEU A 477 -9.02 7.19 -23.03
CA LEU A 477 -9.04 5.78 -22.68
C LEU A 477 -10.11 5.07 -23.52
N PRO A 478 -9.75 4.41 -24.63
CA PRO A 478 -10.69 3.90 -25.60
C PRO A 478 -11.30 2.55 -25.18
N LEU A 479 -11.98 2.50 -24.01
CA LEU A 479 -12.50 1.28 -23.43
C LEU A 479 -13.56 0.59 -24.29
N ASP A 480 -14.43 1.32 -24.98
CA ASP A 480 -15.42 0.69 -25.87
C ASP A 480 -14.78 -0.24 -26.89
N ARG A 481 -13.72 0.25 -27.52
CA ARG A 481 -12.98 -0.51 -28.51
C ARG A 481 -12.15 -1.63 -27.89
N GLN A 482 -11.47 -1.35 -26.78
CA GLN A 482 -10.63 -2.33 -26.10
C GLN A 482 -11.45 -3.47 -25.51
N ASP A 483 -12.56 -3.16 -24.87
CA ASP A 483 -13.46 -4.17 -24.30
C ASP A 483 -14.12 -5.02 -25.41
N ALA A 484 -14.60 -4.40 -26.48
CA ALA A 484 -15.13 -5.16 -27.63
C ALA A 484 -14.07 -6.10 -28.21
N ARG A 485 -12.81 -5.65 -28.33
CA ARG A 485 -11.74 -6.51 -28.83
C ARG A 485 -11.35 -7.64 -27.87
N LEU A 486 -11.28 -7.36 -26.57
CA LEU A 486 -10.68 -8.26 -25.59
C LEU A 486 -11.71 -9.15 -24.88
N LEU A 487 -12.91 -8.66 -24.65
CA LEU A 487 -13.91 -9.33 -23.81
C LEU A 487 -15.08 -9.92 -24.62
N GLU A 488 -15.25 -9.51 -25.90
CA GLU A 488 -16.29 -10.10 -26.77
C GLU A 488 -16.07 -11.61 -26.96
N GLY A 489 -17.13 -12.37 -26.80
CA GLY A 489 -17.11 -13.84 -26.83
C GLY A 489 -16.71 -14.49 -25.48
N ARG A 490 -16.25 -13.71 -24.50
CA ARG A 490 -15.95 -14.17 -23.13
C ARG A 490 -17.04 -13.70 -22.15
N LEU A 491 -17.52 -12.48 -22.31
CA LEU A 491 -18.57 -11.86 -21.49
C LEU A 491 -19.65 -11.24 -22.38
N ALA A 492 -20.89 -11.19 -21.90
CA ALA A 492 -21.96 -10.48 -22.57
C ALA A 492 -21.72 -8.95 -22.47
N ARG A 493 -22.32 -8.20 -23.40
CA ARG A 493 -22.10 -6.75 -23.50
C ARG A 493 -22.56 -5.99 -22.25
N ASP A 494 -23.67 -6.37 -21.67
CA ASP A 494 -24.21 -5.82 -20.42
C ASP A 494 -23.29 -6.11 -19.23
N GLU A 495 -22.67 -7.29 -19.18
CA GLU A 495 -21.69 -7.67 -18.16
C GLU A 495 -20.43 -6.81 -18.26
N VAL A 496 -19.93 -6.56 -19.47
CA VAL A 496 -18.79 -5.66 -19.69
C VAL A 496 -19.14 -4.23 -19.25
N LEU A 497 -20.34 -3.75 -19.52
CA LEU A 497 -20.81 -2.44 -19.09
C LEU A 497 -20.94 -2.37 -17.56
N ALA A 498 -21.41 -3.43 -16.90
CA ALA A 498 -21.46 -3.52 -15.43
C ALA A 498 -20.06 -3.44 -14.81
N LEU A 499 -19.08 -4.22 -15.31
CA LEU A 499 -17.68 -4.16 -14.84
C LEU A 499 -17.06 -2.77 -15.07
N ARG A 500 -17.35 -2.13 -16.19
CA ARG A 500 -16.91 -0.75 -16.47
C ARG A 500 -17.49 0.24 -15.49
N GLY A 501 -18.79 0.16 -15.23
CA GLY A 501 -19.48 0.99 -14.24
C GLY A 501 -18.89 0.81 -12.84
N ALA A 502 -18.63 -0.42 -12.42
CA ALA A 502 -17.96 -0.74 -11.17
C ALA A 502 -16.56 -0.10 -11.08
N TRP A 503 -15.74 -0.27 -12.14
CA TRP A 503 -14.42 0.37 -12.19
C TRP A 503 -14.52 1.89 -12.06
N GLN A 504 -15.41 2.53 -12.83
CA GLN A 504 -15.58 3.99 -12.79
C GLN A 504 -15.94 4.48 -11.38
N ARG A 505 -16.91 3.80 -10.72
CA ARG A 505 -17.29 4.14 -9.34
C ARG A 505 -16.13 4.02 -8.35
N LEU A 506 -15.34 2.93 -8.41
CA LEU A 506 -14.21 2.71 -7.50
C LEU A 506 -13.09 3.72 -7.76
N ARG A 507 -12.74 3.96 -9.02
CA ARG A 507 -11.78 5.00 -9.42
C ARG A 507 -12.21 6.38 -8.95
N ASP A 508 -13.45 6.78 -9.22
CA ASP A 508 -13.97 8.09 -8.86
C ASP A 508 -14.05 8.27 -7.34
N ARG A 509 -14.38 7.20 -6.61
CA ARG A 509 -14.28 7.17 -5.16
C ARG A 509 -12.85 7.46 -4.69
N ARG A 510 -11.85 6.80 -5.26
CA ARG A 510 -10.43 7.02 -4.93
C ARG A 510 -9.99 8.45 -5.28
N LEU A 511 -10.42 8.99 -6.42
CA LEU A 511 -10.05 10.33 -6.90
C LEU A 511 -10.70 11.47 -6.10
N ARG A 512 -11.83 11.24 -5.43
CA ARG A 512 -12.53 12.23 -4.60
C ARG A 512 -11.85 12.48 -3.25
N VAL A 513 -10.91 11.64 -2.83
CA VAL A 513 -10.13 11.88 -1.61
C VAL A 513 -9.30 13.16 -1.80
N PRO A 514 -9.48 14.21 -0.96
CA PRO A 514 -8.74 15.46 -1.09
C PRO A 514 -7.22 15.20 -1.12
N ARG A 515 -6.49 16.01 -1.87
CA ARG A 515 -5.02 16.00 -1.80
C ARG A 515 -4.61 16.58 -0.44
N PRO A 516 -3.64 15.96 0.27
CA PRO A 516 -3.13 16.47 1.53
C PRO A 516 -2.45 17.83 1.37
#